data_ee1d22a6ce21a4d84932fd26268332bd
#
_entry.id   ee1d22a6ce21a4d84932fd26268332bd
#
_cell.length_a   1.000
_cell.length_b   1.000
_cell.length_c   1.000
_cell.angle_alpha   90.00
_cell.angle_beta   90.00
_cell.angle_gamma   90.00
#
_symmetry.space_group_name_H-M   'P 1'
#
loop_
_entity.id
_entity.type
_entity.pdbx_description
1 polymer ?
#
loop_
_entity_poly.entity_id
_entity_poly.type
_entity_poly.pdbx_seq_one_letter_code
_entity_poly.pdbx_strand_id
1 'polypeptide(L)'
;MADEKMNEGGVVEEAAGALERLLPEHPVLAGLFEQFTDVEWRRSSEQHTAVVPKDRLRDFSLAALQAGFEMLVDLTAVDYLRLRRVRFEVVVGLLSLQHNVRLRLRVPVPADDPNVPSLVPVYPAANFFERETFDMFGIVFGDHPDLTRILLPEDWVGHPLRKDFATGAVPVQFKSSPQVT
;
A
#
# COMPACT_ATOMS: atom_id res chain seq x y z
N MET A 1 21.17 38.77 27.06
CA MET A 1 19.96 37.97 26.82
C MET A 1 19.93 37.69 25.35
N ALA A 2 20.40 36.52 24.94
CA ALA A 2 20.49 36.09 23.57
C ALA A 2 19.33 35.10 23.31
N ASP A 3 18.51 35.45 22.32
CA ASP A 3 17.41 34.60 21.85
C ASP A 3 17.96 33.37 21.10
N GLU A 4 17.78 32.23 21.71
CA GLU A 4 18.05 30.92 21.14
C GLU A 4 16.81 30.49 20.31
N LYS A 5 16.82 30.85 19.03
CA LYS A 5 15.83 30.32 18.05
C LYS A 5 16.15 28.87 17.78
N MET A 6 15.36 27.95 18.34
CA MET A 6 15.36 26.55 17.99
C MET A 6 14.91 26.37 16.54
N ASN A 7 15.84 25.86 15.74
CA ASN A 7 15.63 25.47 14.35
C ASN A 7 15.18 23.99 14.30
N GLU A 8 13.88 23.74 14.47
CA GLU A 8 13.31 22.37 14.42
C GLU A 8 12.82 21.94 13.02
N GLY A 9 13.15 22.69 11.96
CA GLY A 9 12.66 22.42 10.61
C GLY A 9 13.58 21.60 9.70
N GLY A 10 14.81 21.28 10.12
CA GLY A 10 15.84 20.79 9.18
C GLY A 10 16.10 19.28 9.11
N VAL A 11 15.53 18.47 9.97
CA VAL A 11 15.99 17.06 10.13
C VAL A 11 15.14 16.04 9.37
N VAL A 12 13.96 16.41 8.89
CA VAL A 12 13.05 15.45 8.20
C VAL A 12 13.20 15.46 6.69
N GLU A 13 13.81 16.52 6.13
CA GLU A 13 13.96 16.69 4.68
C GLU A 13 15.22 16.04 4.13
N GLU A 14 16.25 15.84 4.96
CA GLU A 14 17.55 15.30 4.53
C GLU A 14 17.59 13.77 4.40
N ALA A 15 16.66 13.05 5.02
CA ALA A 15 16.52 11.60 4.85
C ALA A 15 15.76 11.19 3.55
N ALA A 16 15.16 12.14 2.84
CA ALA A 16 14.50 11.91 1.56
C ALA A 16 15.46 12.10 0.35
N GLY A 17 16.67 12.57 0.58
CA GLY A 17 17.56 13.15 -0.44
C GLY A 17 18.50 12.21 -1.18
N ALA A 18 18.44 10.89 -1.01
CA ALA A 18 19.37 9.97 -1.68
C ALA A 18 18.69 8.75 -2.32
N LEU A 19 17.48 8.92 -2.84
CA LEU A 19 16.91 7.92 -3.72
C LEU A 19 17.28 8.30 -5.15
N GLU A 20 18.47 7.87 -5.55
CA GLU A 20 18.95 7.96 -6.91
C GLU A 20 17.87 7.39 -7.84
N ARG A 21 17.50 8.17 -8.86
CA ARG A 21 16.55 7.77 -9.91
C ARG A 21 17.25 6.72 -10.78
N LEU A 22 17.32 5.49 -10.25
CA LEU A 22 18.05 4.39 -10.87
C LEU A 22 17.19 3.80 -11.98
N LEU A 23 17.73 3.80 -13.18
CA LEU A 23 17.22 2.97 -14.27
C LEU A 23 17.19 1.51 -13.78
N PRO A 24 16.09 0.79 -13.96
CA PRO A 24 16.05 -0.59 -13.53
C PRO A 24 17.07 -1.41 -14.34
N GLU A 25 18.01 -2.02 -13.65
CA GLU A 25 19.09 -2.83 -14.26
C GLU A 25 18.55 -4.09 -14.94
N HIS A 26 17.29 -4.47 -14.66
CA HIS A 26 16.72 -5.69 -15.20
C HIS A 26 15.89 -5.41 -16.47
N PRO A 27 16.11 -6.15 -17.59
CA PRO A 27 15.44 -5.92 -18.88
C PRO A 27 13.91 -5.89 -18.79
N VAL A 28 13.31 -6.72 -17.91
CA VAL A 28 11.86 -6.78 -17.70
C VAL A 28 11.30 -5.47 -17.14
N LEU A 29 12.06 -4.78 -16.30
CA LEU A 29 11.67 -3.50 -15.73
C LEU A 29 11.92 -2.34 -16.69
N ALA A 30 12.88 -2.46 -17.60
CA ALA A 30 13.20 -1.43 -18.58
C ALA A 30 11.99 -1.12 -19.49
N GLY A 31 11.25 -2.15 -19.94
CA GLY A 31 10.05 -1.96 -20.75
C GLY A 31 8.94 -1.22 -20.00
N LEU A 32 8.74 -1.53 -18.71
CA LEU A 32 7.78 -0.81 -17.86
C LEU A 32 8.22 0.65 -17.61
N PHE A 33 9.52 0.86 -17.43
CA PHE A 33 10.09 2.18 -17.24
C PHE A 33 9.88 3.09 -18.47
N GLU A 34 10.07 2.56 -19.67
CA GLU A 34 9.85 3.29 -20.92
C GLU A 34 8.37 3.58 -21.17
N GLN A 35 7.49 2.64 -20.82
CA GLN A 35 6.05 2.78 -21.05
C GLN A 35 5.38 3.74 -20.07
N PHE A 36 5.87 3.83 -18.81
CA PHE A 36 5.28 4.63 -17.75
C PHE A 36 6.23 5.71 -17.26
N THR A 37 6.33 6.79 -18.04
CA THR A 37 7.23 7.93 -17.74
C THR A 37 6.74 8.81 -16.58
N ASP A 38 5.47 8.67 -16.18
CA ASP A 38 4.83 9.34 -15.05
C ASP A 38 5.01 8.59 -13.72
N VAL A 39 5.66 7.41 -13.74
CA VAL A 39 5.94 6.60 -12.57
C VAL A 39 7.33 6.93 -12.04
N GLU A 40 7.43 7.19 -10.74
CA GLU A 40 8.70 7.39 -10.06
C GLU A 40 9.29 6.03 -9.64
N TRP A 41 10.50 5.75 -10.12
CA TRP A 41 11.21 4.51 -9.79
C TRP A 41 12.23 4.75 -8.68
N ARG A 42 12.29 3.82 -7.74
CA ARG A 42 13.20 3.84 -6.61
C ARG A 42 13.80 2.45 -6.40
N ARG A 43 15.03 2.41 -5.87
CA ARG A 43 15.65 1.16 -5.42
C ARG A 43 15.95 1.29 -3.93
N SER A 44 15.52 0.33 -3.13
CA SER A 44 15.84 0.26 -1.71
C SER A 44 16.21 -1.17 -1.37
N SER A 45 17.42 -1.38 -0.82
CA SER A 45 17.89 -2.70 -0.39
C SER A 45 17.67 -3.78 -1.44
N GLU A 46 18.16 -3.56 -2.66
CA GLU A 46 18.02 -4.47 -3.82
C GLU A 46 16.58 -4.68 -4.35
N GLN A 47 15.58 -4.06 -3.73
CA GLN A 47 14.20 -4.15 -4.18
C GLN A 47 13.83 -2.97 -5.09
N HIS A 48 13.35 -3.30 -6.29
CA HIS A 48 12.79 -2.31 -7.20
C HIS A 48 11.42 -1.86 -6.72
N THR A 49 11.21 -0.55 -6.71
CA THR A 49 9.96 0.06 -6.25
C THR A 49 9.49 1.08 -7.29
N ALA A 50 8.22 0.99 -7.67
CA ALA A 50 7.55 1.95 -8.53
C ALA A 50 6.50 2.71 -7.72
N VAL A 51 6.57 4.04 -7.68
CA VAL A 51 5.53 4.89 -7.09
C VAL A 51 4.54 5.23 -8.18
N VAL A 52 3.39 4.56 -8.14
CA VAL A 52 2.39 4.60 -9.21
C VAL A 52 1.23 5.49 -8.78
N PRO A 53 0.80 6.48 -9.59
CA PRO A 53 -0.44 7.21 -9.34
C PRO A 53 -1.63 6.25 -9.27
N LYS A 54 -2.58 6.51 -8.35
CA LYS A 54 -3.71 5.61 -8.13
C LYS A 54 -4.52 5.32 -9.40
N ASP A 55 -4.71 6.32 -10.24
CA ASP A 55 -5.47 6.20 -11.48
C ASP A 55 -4.76 5.35 -12.56
N ARG A 56 -3.43 5.16 -12.42
CA ARG A 56 -2.61 4.34 -13.31
C ARG A 56 -2.36 2.93 -12.79
N LEU A 57 -2.81 2.63 -11.58
CA LEU A 57 -2.48 1.36 -10.90
C LEU A 57 -2.90 0.14 -11.72
N ARG A 58 -4.12 0.12 -12.25
CA ARG A 58 -4.65 -1.03 -13.02
C ARG A 58 -3.89 -1.21 -14.34
N ASP A 59 -3.65 -0.12 -15.08
CA ASP A 59 -2.91 -0.15 -16.34
C ASP A 59 -1.48 -0.61 -16.14
N PHE A 60 -0.82 -0.06 -15.12
CA PHE A 60 0.55 -0.46 -14.76
C PHE A 60 0.61 -1.93 -14.36
N SER A 61 -0.34 -2.40 -13.56
CA SER A 61 -0.40 -3.79 -13.10
C SER A 61 -0.67 -4.76 -14.25
N LEU A 62 -1.51 -4.38 -15.23
CA LEU A 62 -1.73 -5.17 -16.43
C LEU A 62 -0.46 -5.26 -17.29
N ALA A 63 0.25 -4.14 -17.47
CA ALA A 63 1.53 -4.14 -18.19
C ALA A 63 2.59 -4.96 -17.45
N ALA A 64 2.62 -4.90 -16.11
CA ALA A 64 3.51 -5.73 -15.31
C ALA A 64 3.21 -7.23 -15.47
N LEU A 65 1.93 -7.62 -15.49
CA LEU A 65 1.53 -9.01 -15.78
C LEU A 65 2.03 -9.46 -17.17
N GLN A 66 1.84 -8.62 -18.18
CA GLN A 66 2.31 -8.89 -19.55
C GLN A 66 3.84 -8.94 -19.67
N ALA A 67 4.55 -8.18 -18.83
CA ALA A 67 6.01 -8.21 -18.72
C ALA A 67 6.53 -9.45 -17.95
N GLY A 68 5.65 -10.31 -17.41
CA GLY A 68 6.04 -11.53 -16.73
C GLY A 68 6.07 -11.44 -15.21
N PHE A 69 5.39 -10.45 -14.60
CA PHE A 69 5.10 -10.44 -13.17
C PHE A 69 3.77 -11.16 -12.92
N GLU A 70 3.79 -12.47 -13.01
CA GLU A 70 2.61 -13.33 -12.99
C GLU A 70 1.98 -13.51 -11.61
N MET A 71 2.69 -13.18 -10.54
CA MET A 71 2.22 -13.42 -9.19
C MET A 71 2.08 -12.12 -8.38
N LEU A 72 0.86 -11.83 -7.90
CA LEU A 72 0.63 -10.90 -6.81
C LEU A 72 0.88 -11.63 -5.50
N VAL A 73 1.93 -11.22 -4.78
CA VAL A 73 2.41 -11.88 -3.55
C VAL A 73 1.70 -11.33 -2.33
N ASP A 74 1.45 -10.01 -2.33
CA ASP A 74 0.88 -9.29 -1.20
C ASP A 74 0.26 -7.98 -1.65
N LEU A 75 -0.80 -7.53 -0.96
CA LEU A 75 -1.36 -6.20 -1.07
C LEU A 75 -1.82 -5.75 0.32
N THR A 76 -1.33 -4.63 0.76
CA THR A 76 -1.69 -4.04 2.06
C THR A 76 -1.64 -2.51 1.99
N ALA A 77 -1.87 -1.84 3.12
CA ALA A 77 -1.74 -0.39 3.21
C ALA A 77 -0.91 0.07 4.41
N VAL A 78 -0.43 1.29 4.34
CA VAL A 78 0.25 1.97 5.44
C VAL A 78 -0.45 3.30 5.71
N ASP A 79 -0.75 3.59 6.97
CA ASP A 79 -1.26 4.89 7.42
C ASP A 79 -0.10 5.74 7.94
N TYR A 80 0.18 6.86 7.25
CA TYR A 80 1.21 7.85 7.59
C TYR A 80 0.62 9.07 8.30
N LEU A 81 -0.46 8.92 9.02
CA LEU A 81 -1.11 10.03 9.74
C LEU A 81 -0.07 10.93 10.42
N ARG A 82 -0.08 12.23 10.08
CA ARG A 82 0.84 13.27 10.58
C ARG A 82 2.32 13.13 10.16
N LEU A 83 2.69 12.05 9.46
CA LEU A 83 4.08 11.84 9.01
C LEU A 83 4.30 12.28 7.57
N ARG A 84 3.25 12.26 6.73
CA ARG A 84 3.29 12.63 5.31
C ARG A 84 2.07 13.45 4.90
N ARG A 85 2.21 14.23 3.82
CA ARG A 85 1.11 14.99 3.23
C ARG A 85 -0.01 14.07 2.73
N VAL A 86 0.34 12.99 2.03
CA VAL A 86 -0.59 11.95 1.61
C VAL A 86 -0.64 10.89 2.70
N ARG A 87 -1.82 10.69 3.28
CA ARG A 87 -2.00 9.89 4.48
C ARG A 87 -1.78 8.41 4.28
N PHE A 88 -2.42 7.83 3.25
CA PHE A 88 -2.35 6.39 3.02
C PHE A 88 -1.44 6.06 1.85
N GLU A 89 -0.92 4.86 1.87
CA GLU A 89 -0.15 4.29 0.78
C GLU A 89 -0.53 2.81 0.66
N VAL A 90 -1.10 2.43 -0.48
CA VAL A 90 -1.30 1.01 -0.81
C VAL A 90 0.01 0.48 -1.33
N VAL A 91 0.42 -0.67 -0.81
CA VAL A 91 1.66 -1.37 -1.18
C VAL A 91 1.29 -2.70 -1.82
N VAL A 92 1.76 -2.92 -3.04
CA VAL A 92 1.53 -4.17 -3.79
C VAL A 92 2.87 -4.83 -4.06
N GLY A 93 2.98 -6.10 -3.71
CA GLY A 93 4.14 -6.94 -4.03
C GLY A 93 3.87 -7.81 -5.24
N LEU A 94 4.65 -7.65 -6.30
CA LEU A 94 4.61 -8.48 -7.50
C LEU A 94 5.90 -9.31 -7.61
N LEU A 95 5.77 -10.53 -8.14
CA LEU A 95 6.88 -11.45 -8.36
C LEU A 95 6.83 -12.02 -9.77
N SER A 96 7.96 -11.96 -10.45
CA SER A 96 8.22 -12.76 -11.63
C SER A 96 9.02 -14.01 -11.24
N LEU A 97 8.40 -15.18 -11.37
CA LEU A 97 9.08 -16.45 -11.11
C LEU A 97 10.09 -16.76 -12.22
N GLN A 98 9.73 -16.47 -13.47
CA GLN A 98 10.60 -16.71 -14.62
C GLN A 98 11.90 -15.91 -14.51
N HIS A 99 11.83 -14.65 -14.08
CA HIS A 99 12.97 -13.75 -14.01
C HIS A 99 13.60 -13.66 -12.62
N ASN A 100 12.95 -14.27 -11.61
CA ASN A 100 13.33 -14.18 -10.20
C ASN A 100 13.49 -12.72 -9.72
N VAL A 101 12.56 -11.86 -10.13
CA VAL A 101 12.54 -10.43 -9.80
C VAL A 101 11.30 -10.07 -9.02
N ARG A 102 11.48 -9.28 -7.95
CA ARG A 102 10.40 -8.69 -7.17
C ARG A 102 10.23 -7.23 -7.51
N LEU A 103 8.98 -6.82 -7.70
CA LEU A 103 8.60 -5.43 -7.90
C LEU A 103 7.62 -5.02 -6.83
N ARG A 104 7.91 -3.92 -6.13
CA ARG A 104 6.98 -3.30 -5.19
C ARG A 104 6.33 -2.09 -5.83
N LEU A 105 5.01 -2.04 -5.83
CA LEU A 105 4.27 -0.84 -6.17
C LEU A 105 3.90 -0.11 -4.89
N ARG A 106 4.04 1.21 -4.91
CA ARG A 106 3.60 2.11 -3.84
C ARG A 106 2.62 3.10 -4.46
N VAL A 107 1.41 3.13 -3.93
CA VAL A 107 0.31 3.93 -4.46
C VAL A 107 -0.11 4.92 -3.39
N PRO A 108 0.26 6.19 -3.52
CA PRO A 108 -0.19 7.24 -2.59
C PRO A 108 -1.71 7.43 -2.72
N VAL A 109 -2.42 7.41 -1.58
CA VAL A 109 -3.87 7.53 -1.51
C VAL A 109 -4.25 8.64 -0.53
N PRO A 110 -4.89 9.72 -0.99
CA PRO A 110 -5.33 10.82 -0.14
C PRO A 110 -6.43 10.39 0.84
N ALA A 111 -6.49 11.03 2.01
CA ALA A 111 -7.47 10.71 3.04
C ALA A 111 -8.90 11.16 2.68
N ASP A 112 -9.04 12.20 1.89
CA ASP A 112 -10.29 12.77 1.39
C ASP A 112 -10.86 12.01 0.18
N ASP A 113 -10.03 11.19 -0.47
CA ASP A 113 -10.43 10.29 -1.56
C ASP A 113 -9.72 8.94 -1.44
N PRO A 114 -10.10 8.09 -0.46
CA PRO A 114 -9.46 6.81 -0.19
C PRO A 114 -9.93 5.70 -1.17
N ASN A 115 -10.03 6.04 -2.46
CA ASN A 115 -10.44 5.12 -3.51
C ASN A 115 -9.26 4.74 -4.39
N VAL A 116 -9.15 3.44 -4.72
CA VAL A 116 -8.13 2.85 -5.59
C VAL A 116 -8.80 1.86 -6.54
N PRO A 117 -8.42 1.78 -7.82
CA PRO A 117 -8.95 0.76 -8.72
C PRO A 117 -8.60 -0.65 -8.22
N SER A 118 -9.58 -1.57 -8.22
CA SER A 118 -9.34 -2.98 -7.88
C SER A 118 -8.39 -3.64 -8.88
N LEU A 119 -7.51 -4.49 -8.38
CA LEU A 119 -6.61 -5.35 -9.14
C LEU A 119 -7.17 -6.75 -9.41
N VAL A 120 -8.34 -7.10 -8.88
CA VAL A 120 -8.97 -8.41 -9.08
C VAL A 120 -9.10 -8.80 -10.56
N PRO A 121 -9.42 -7.85 -11.50
CA PRO A 121 -9.47 -8.17 -12.92
C PRO A 121 -8.10 -8.55 -13.52
N VAL A 122 -7.00 -8.15 -12.89
CA VAL A 122 -5.64 -8.42 -13.35
C VAL A 122 -5.04 -9.60 -12.59
N TYR A 123 -5.19 -9.59 -11.28
CA TYR A 123 -4.70 -10.62 -10.35
C TYR A 123 -5.85 -11.12 -9.47
N PRO A 124 -6.48 -12.25 -9.78
CA PRO A 124 -7.59 -12.76 -8.96
C PRO A 124 -7.26 -12.93 -7.48
N ALA A 125 -5.98 -13.18 -7.14
CA ALA A 125 -5.51 -13.28 -5.76
C ALA A 125 -5.68 -11.96 -4.97
N ALA A 126 -5.78 -10.82 -5.63
CA ALA A 126 -5.99 -9.52 -5.00
C ALA A 126 -7.31 -9.45 -4.19
N ASN A 127 -8.31 -10.25 -4.54
CA ASN A 127 -9.63 -10.23 -3.90
C ASN A 127 -9.55 -10.22 -2.37
N PHE A 128 -8.85 -11.16 -1.78
CA PHE A 128 -8.77 -11.29 -0.32
C PHE A 128 -7.94 -10.19 0.32
N PHE A 129 -6.84 -9.80 -0.30
CA PHE A 129 -5.97 -8.72 0.18
C PHE A 129 -6.66 -7.35 0.12
N GLU A 130 -7.44 -7.09 -0.92
CA GLU A 130 -8.21 -5.85 -1.05
C GLU A 130 -9.31 -5.77 0.00
N ARG A 131 -10.03 -6.87 0.26
CA ARG A 131 -11.02 -6.95 1.34
C ARG A 131 -10.39 -6.76 2.70
N GLU A 132 -9.25 -7.36 2.98
CA GLU A 132 -8.49 -7.13 4.22
C GLU A 132 -8.08 -5.66 4.36
N THR A 133 -7.54 -5.07 3.30
CA THR A 133 -7.11 -3.67 3.30
C THR A 133 -8.30 -2.72 3.49
N PHE A 134 -9.44 -3.01 2.86
CA PHE A 134 -10.69 -2.29 3.10
C PHE A 134 -11.13 -2.43 4.56
N ASP A 135 -11.15 -3.64 5.09
CA ASP A 135 -11.59 -3.92 6.45
C ASP A 135 -10.74 -3.20 7.50
N MET A 136 -9.43 -3.23 7.35
CA MET A 136 -8.47 -2.70 8.33
C MET A 136 -8.22 -1.20 8.20
N PHE A 137 -8.24 -0.63 6.99
CA PHE A 137 -7.89 0.77 6.74
C PHE A 137 -9.04 1.61 6.17
N GLY A 138 -10.11 0.99 5.64
CA GLY A 138 -11.22 1.68 4.99
C GLY A 138 -10.85 2.30 3.64
N ILE A 139 -9.87 1.70 2.94
CA ILE A 139 -9.55 2.04 1.56
C ILE A 139 -10.53 1.27 0.67
N VAL A 140 -11.22 1.98 -0.21
CA VAL A 140 -12.22 1.41 -1.11
C VAL A 140 -11.54 0.99 -2.42
N PHE A 141 -11.79 -0.24 -2.87
CA PHE A 141 -11.30 -0.73 -4.15
C PHE A 141 -12.43 -0.69 -5.19
N GLY A 142 -12.35 0.29 -6.10
CA GLY A 142 -13.36 0.50 -7.15
C GLY A 142 -13.41 -0.68 -8.12
N ASP A 143 -14.64 -1.10 -8.48
CA ASP A 143 -14.92 -2.28 -9.33
C ASP A 143 -14.48 -3.62 -8.70
N HIS A 144 -14.30 -3.68 -7.39
CA HIS A 144 -14.14 -4.95 -6.69
C HIS A 144 -15.46 -5.75 -6.75
N PRO A 145 -15.44 -7.05 -7.06
CA PRO A 145 -16.68 -7.83 -7.25
C PRO A 145 -17.52 -7.99 -5.98
N ASP A 146 -16.89 -8.01 -4.81
CA ASP A 146 -17.55 -8.16 -3.52
C ASP A 146 -16.68 -7.60 -2.40
N LEU A 147 -16.74 -6.28 -2.17
CA LEU A 147 -15.92 -5.57 -1.17
C LEU A 147 -16.59 -5.63 0.21
N THR A 148 -16.71 -6.82 0.77
CA THR A 148 -17.23 -7.05 2.12
C THR A 148 -16.11 -7.24 3.11
N ARG A 149 -16.38 -7.06 4.42
CA ARG A 149 -15.41 -7.33 5.49
C ARG A 149 -14.99 -8.80 5.48
N ILE A 150 -13.79 -9.09 5.95
CA ILE A 150 -13.23 -10.46 5.96
C ILE A 150 -12.67 -10.87 7.33
N LEU A 151 -12.14 -9.93 8.11
CA LEU A 151 -11.54 -10.20 9.42
C LEU A 151 -12.44 -9.76 10.56
N LEU A 152 -13.20 -8.69 10.38
CA LEU A 152 -14.10 -8.14 11.40
C LEU A 152 -15.55 -8.53 11.11
N PRO A 153 -16.41 -8.57 12.15
CA PRO A 153 -17.86 -8.75 11.97
C PRO A 153 -18.45 -7.64 11.07
N GLU A 154 -19.55 -7.94 10.39
CA GLU A 154 -20.20 -6.98 9.46
C GLU A 154 -20.70 -5.72 10.17
N ASP A 155 -21.12 -5.84 11.43
CA ASP A 155 -21.60 -4.76 12.30
C ASP A 155 -20.48 -3.95 12.97
N TRP A 156 -19.20 -4.28 12.69
CA TRP A 156 -18.08 -3.55 13.27
C TRP A 156 -18.00 -2.12 12.74
N VAL A 157 -17.80 -1.16 13.66
CA VAL A 157 -17.67 0.25 13.32
C VAL A 157 -16.19 0.67 13.35
N GLY A 158 -15.70 1.23 12.23
CA GLY A 158 -14.34 1.76 12.07
C GLY A 158 -13.36 0.78 11.47
N HIS A 159 -12.07 1.17 11.49
CA HIS A 159 -10.96 0.48 10.84
C HIS A 159 -9.75 0.43 11.77
N PRO A 160 -9.45 -0.73 12.37
CA PRO A 160 -8.52 -0.83 13.51
C PRO A 160 -7.06 -0.48 13.21
N LEU A 161 -6.61 -0.59 11.96
CA LEU A 161 -5.22 -0.26 11.62
C LEU A 161 -5.01 1.22 11.27
N ARG A 162 -6.06 2.04 11.26
CA ARG A 162 -5.89 3.49 11.19
C ARG A 162 -5.25 4.02 12.46
N LYS A 163 -4.30 4.93 12.32
CA LYS A 163 -3.55 5.52 13.46
C LYS A 163 -4.42 6.41 14.37
N ASP A 164 -5.57 6.85 13.90
CA ASP A 164 -6.59 7.60 14.66
C ASP A 164 -7.67 6.72 15.27
N PHE A 165 -7.62 5.40 15.08
CA PHE A 165 -8.53 4.46 15.73
C PHE A 165 -8.22 4.35 17.22
N ALA A 166 -9.24 4.58 18.07
CA ALA A 166 -9.07 4.53 19.53
C ALA A 166 -8.85 3.09 20.01
N THR A 167 -7.69 2.79 20.56
CA THR A 167 -7.33 1.45 21.06
C THR A 167 -8.22 0.94 22.19
N GLY A 168 -8.92 1.82 22.92
CA GLY A 168 -9.89 1.48 23.96
C GLY A 168 -11.34 1.27 23.47
N ALA A 169 -11.59 1.41 22.17
CA ALA A 169 -12.94 1.28 21.61
C ALA A 169 -13.38 -0.18 21.38
N VAL A 170 -12.49 -1.15 21.56
CA VAL A 170 -12.81 -2.57 21.41
C VAL A 170 -13.33 -3.10 22.74
N PRO A 171 -14.63 -3.44 22.86
CA PRO A 171 -15.14 -4.08 24.07
C PRO A 171 -14.52 -5.49 24.19
N VAL A 172 -13.63 -5.66 25.15
CA VAL A 172 -13.07 -6.97 25.46
C VAL A 172 -14.13 -7.77 26.21
N GLN A 173 -14.78 -8.71 25.53
CA GLN A 173 -15.67 -9.67 26.15
C GLN A 173 -14.87 -10.91 26.56
N PHE A 174 -14.57 -11.04 27.86
CA PHE A 174 -14.08 -12.31 28.40
C PHE A 174 -15.26 -13.29 28.44
N LYS A 175 -15.27 -14.28 27.55
CA LYS A 175 -16.17 -15.43 27.73
C LYS A 175 -15.71 -16.15 29.00
N SER A 176 -16.57 -16.19 30.02
CA SER A 176 -16.35 -17.03 31.20
C SER A 176 -16.15 -18.47 30.72
N SER A 177 -15.06 -19.11 31.17
CA SER A 177 -14.84 -20.53 30.93
C SER A 177 -16.06 -21.32 31.33
N PRO A 178 -16.54 -22.31 30.54
CA PRO A 178 -17.62 -23.18 31.00
C PRO A 178 -17.15 -23.83 32.26
N GLN A 179 -17.94 -23.69 33.34
CA GLN A 179 -17.70 -24.47 34.57
C GLN A 179 -17.90 -25.95 34.23
N VAL A 180 -16.81 -26.70 34.31
CA VAL A 180 -16.85 -28.17 34.22
C VAL A 180 -17.50 -28.67 35.51
N THR A 181 -18.76 -29.10 35.41
CA THR A 181 -19.46 -29.85 36.47
C THR A 181 -19.10 -31.33 36.39
#